data_2958f7192b0bd39bdeaa48e27e5c0f31
#
_entry.id   2958f7192b0bd39bdeaa48e27e5c0f31
#
_cell.length_a   1.000
_cell.length_b   1.000
_cell.length_c   1.000
_cell.angle_alpha   90.00
_cell.angle_beta   90.00
_cell.angle_gamma   90.00
#
_symmetry.space_group_name_H-M   'P 1'
#
loop_
_entity.id
_entity.type
_entity.pdbx_description
1 polymer ?
#
loop_
_entity_poly.entity_id
_entity_poly.type
_entity_poly.pdbx_seq_one_letter_code
_entity_poly.pdbx_strand_id
1 'polypeptide(L)'
;MKASRRNLPQILAWFLLMFVLFPQAISSRQEGRSETGDVRSRADSAELPQTREARERMVQEQVFARGIRDPRVLEALRKVPRHRFVPAEMQPFAYADTPLPIGLGQTISQPAVVAFMTEALELKPQDRVLEIGTGSGYQAAVLSLLAGEVYSMEIIERLGRDAEARLKEMGYANVRIRIGDGYRGWPEAAPFDAILVTAAPPDVPPALVAQLRMGGRMVVPVGRDVQDLIRLRRTAKGLERESLLPVRFVPMVPEGERVPK
;
A
#
# COMPACT_ATOMS: atom_id res chain seq x y z
N MET A 1 27.84 -13.11 -18.26
CA MET A 1 27.02 -11.88 -18.30
C MET A 1 26.93 -11.34 -16.87
N LYS A 2 27.56 -10.19 -16.60
CA LYS A 2 27.67 -9.59 -15.26
C LYS A 2 26.35 -8.92 -14.88
N ALA A 3 25.70 -9.40 -13.80
CA ALA A 3 24.57 -8.71 -13.20
C ALA A 3 25.03 -7.36 -12.65
N SER A 4 24.40 -6.29 -13.12
CA SER A 4 24.63 -4.92 -12.63
C SER A 4 24.24 -4.84 -11.16
N ARG A 5 25.21 -4.72 -10.26
CA ARG A 5 24.99 -4.33 -8.87
C ARG A 5 24.50 -2.88 -8.86
N ARG A 6 23.22 -2.68 -8.59
CA ARG A 6 22.67 -1.34 -8.32
C ARG A 6 23.33 -0.78 -7.05
N ASN A 7 23.82 0.45 -7.13
CA ASN A 7 24.47 1.14 -6.00
C ASN A 7 23.47 1.35 -4.84
N LEU A 8 23.49 0.46 -3.88
CA LEU A 8 22.67 0.47 -2.66
C LEU A 8 22.92 1.64 -1.67
N PRO A 9 24.08 2.34 -1.64
CA PRO A 9 24.36 3.26 -0.54
C PRO A 9 23.51 4.53 -0.48
N GLN A 10 22.90 4.97 -1.56
CA GLN A 10 22.12 6.23 -1.57
C GLN A 10 20.66 6.07 -1.10
N ILE A 11 20.12 4.86 -1.13
CA ILE A 11 18.72 4.61 -0.70
C ILE A 11 18.62 4.49 0.82
N LEU A 12 19.66 3.95 1.49
CA LEU A 12 19.65 3.72 2.94
C LEU A 12 19.64 5.00 3.79
N ALA A 13 20.22 6.09 3.33
CA ALA A 13 20.42 7.28 4.15
C ALA A 13 19.15 8.11 4.43
N TRP A 14 18.07 7.90 3.68
CA TRP A 14 16.89 8.77 3.71
C TRP A 14 15.66 8.18 4.41
N PHE A 15 15.64 6.87 4.70
CA PHE A 15 14.48 6.22 5.32
C PHE A 15 14.48 6.24 6.86
N LEU A 16 15.60 6.60 7.48
CA LEU A 16 15.80 6.51 8.95
C LEU A 16 15.46 7.79 9.75
N LEU A 17 15.15 8.91 9.11
CA LEU A 17 14.92 10.18 9.81
C LEU A 17 13.54 10.74 9.45
N MET A 18 12.55 10.53 10.31
CA MET A 18 11.52 11.50 10.73
C MET A 18 10.48 10.85 11.65
N PHE A 19 10.77 10.88 12.96
CA PHE A 19 9.72 10.92 13.97
C PHE A 19 9.44 12.40 14.27
N VAL A 20 8.38 12.96 13.73
CA VAL A 20 7.88 14.26 14.17
C VAL A 20 6.77 14.01 15.18
N LEU A 21 7.01 14.46 16.42
CA LEU A 21 6.01 14.58 17.46
C LEU A 21 4.91 15.54 17.02
N PHE A 22 3.68 15.06 16.90
CA PHE A 22 2.51 15.88 16.67
C PHE A 22 2.08 16.54 18.00
N PRO A 23 1.87 17.86 18.07
CA PRO A 23 1.20 18.48 19.20
C PRO A 23 -0.30 18.14 19.16
N GLN A 24 -0.85 17.79 20.32
CA GLN A 24 -2.28 17.57 20.51
C GLN A 24 -3.05 18.87 20.24
N ALA A 25 -3.95 18.84 19.27
CA ALA A 25 -4.84 19.95 18.97
C ALA A 25 -6.04 19.95 19.93
N ILE A 26 -6.25 21.09 20.55
CA ILE A 26 -7.32 21.41 21.49
C ILE A 26 -8.66 21.46 20.75
N SER A 27 -9.65 20.74 21.30
CA SER A 27 -11.05 20.73 20.90
C SER A 27 -11.69 22.11 21.14
N SER A 28 -12.26 22.73 20.11
CA SER A 28 -13.27 23.76 20.24
C SER A 28 -14.54 23.36 19.50
N ARG A 29 -15.58 23.17 20.29
CA ARG A 29 -16.98 22.91 19.92
C ARG A 29 -17.57 24.14 19.25
N GLN A 30 -18.14 23.99 18.06
CA GLN A 30 -19.15 24.93 17.56
C GLN A 30 -20.37 24.19 17.05
N GLU A 31 -21.52 24.57 17.63
CA GLU A 31 -22.86 24.09 17.30
C GLU A 31 -23.47 24.88 16.13
N GLY A 32 -24.18 24.14 15.27
CA GLY A 32 -25.45 24.58 14.70
C GLY A 32 -25.46 25.31 13.38
N ARG A 33 -25.91 24.63 12.32
CA ARG A 33 -27.14 25.00 11.58
C ARG A 33 -27.46 24.01 10.47
N SER A 34 -28.66 23.48 10.48
CA SER A 34 -29.28 22.67 9.42
C SER A 34 -29.62 23.57 8.23
N GLU A 35 -29.16 23.19 7.05
CA GLU A 35 -29.83 23.53 5.78
C GLU A 35 -29.92 22.27 4.91
N THR A 36 -31.17 21.82 4.74
CA THR A 36 -31.59 20.79 3.79
C THR A 36 -31.52 21.38 2.38
N GLY A 37 -30.51 21.05 1.63
CA GLY A 37 -30.32 21.39 0.23
C GLY A 37 -29.98 20.14 -0.58
N ASP A 38 -30.76 19.89 -1.59
CA ASP A 38 -30.79 18.85 -2.60
C ASP A 38 -29.44 18.18 -2.92
N VAL A 39 -29.32 16.88 -2.56
CA VAL A 39 -28.10 16.05 -2.74
C VAL A 39 -28.31 15.12 -3.96
N ARG A 40 -28.59 15.69 -5.13
CA ARG A 40 -28.56 14.92 -6.39
C ARG A 40 -27.93 15.78 -7.49
N SER A 41 -26.61 15.82 -7.57
CA SER A 41 -25.78 16.05 -8.78
C SER A 41 -24.37 16.52 -8.42
N ARG A 42 -23.52 15.68 -7.86
CA ARG A 42 -22.07 15.91 -7.74
C ARG A 42 -21.25 14.64 -7.93
N ALA A 43 -21.58 13.90 -8.96
CA ALA A 43 -20.65 12.99 -9.60
C ALA A 43 -19.95 13.78 -10.72
N ASP A 44 -18.65 13.98 -10.62
CA ASP A 44 -17.73 14.74 -11.48
C ASP A 44 -17.34 16.13 -10.95
N SER A 45 -16.84 16.20 -9.73
CA SER A 45 -15.93 17.29 -9.42
C SER A 45 -14.56 16.94 -10.04
N ALA A 46 -14.25 17.56 -11.19
CA ALA A 46 -12.93 17.52 -11.80
C ALA A 46 -11.89 17.81 -10.73
N GLU A 47 -10.86 16.95 -10.63
CA GLU A 47 -9.77 17.12 -9.66
C GLU A 47 -9.20 18.54 -9.75
N LEU A 48 -9.01 19.22 -8.62
CA LEU A 48 -8.46 20.56 -8.60
C LEU A 48 -7.03 20.56 -9.20
N PRO A 49 -6.67 21.56 -10.02
CA PRO A 49 -5.34 21.64 -10.63
C PRO A 49 -4.20 21.52 -9.62
N GLN A 50 -4.33 22.17 -8.44
CA GLN A 50 -3.33 22.12 -7.37
C GLN A 50 -3.10 20.70 -6.85
N THR A 51 -4.15 19.87 -6.81
CA THR A 51 -4.07 18.47 -6.36
C THR A 51 -3.31 17.63 -7.38
N ARG A 52 -3.54 17.85 -8.66
CA ARG A 52 -2.80 17.19 -9.74
C ARG A 52 -1.32 17.56 -9.71
N GLU A 53 -1.01 18.84 -9.57
CA GLU A 53 0.36 19.34 -9.48
C GLU A 53 1.10 18.78 -8.25
N ALA A 54 0.43 18.72 -7.09
CA ALA A 54 0.99 18.13 -5.89
C ALA A 54 1.31 16.64 -6.07
N ARG A 55 0.43 15.89 -6.77
CA ARG A 55 0.67 14.49 -7.12
C ARG A 55 1.84 14.33 -8.09
N GLU A 56 1.95 15.18 -9.10
CA GLU A 56 3.07 15.13 -10.03
C GLU A 56 4.39 15.43 -9.32
N ARG A 57 4.44 16.46 -8.46
CA ARG A 57 5.63 16.75 -7.63
C ARG A 57 5.99 15.57 -6.74
N MET A 58 5.01 14.93 -6.07
CA MET A 58 5.24 13.72 -5.28
C MET A 58 5.95 12.64 -6.12
N VAL A 59 5.46 12.36 -7.32
CA VAL A 59 6.06 11.33 -8.18
C VAL A 59 7.46 11.71 -8.61
N GLN A 60 7.68 12.97 -9.00
CA GLN A 60 8.98 13.42 -9.50
C GLN A 60 10.03 13.57 -8.39
N GLU A 61 9.67 14.25 -7.30
CA GLU A 61 10.64 14.68 -6.29
C GLU A 61 10.83 13.65 -5.17
N GLN A 62 9.81 12.83 -4.90
CA GLN A 62 9.85 11.88 -3.78
C GLN A 62 10.03 10.43 -4.26
N VAL A 63 9.47 10.07 -5.41
CA VAL A 63 9.52 8.71 -5.92
C VAL A 63 10.65 8.52 -6.93
N PHE A 64 10.61 9.26 -8.04
CA PHE A 64 11.66 9.17 -9.08
C PHE A 64 13.04 9.57 -8.55
N ALA A 65 13.15 10.65 -7.77
CA ALA A 65 14.40 11.08 -7.18
C ALA A 65 15.05 10.05 -6.25
N ARG A 66 14.24 9.14 -5.66
CA ARG A 66 14.72 8.02 -4.83
C ARG A 66 15.06 6.75 -5.60
N GLY A 67 15.08 6.81 -6.92
CA GLY A 67 15.60 5.71 -7.74
C GLY A 67 14.55 4.75 -8.28
N ILE A 68 13.25 4.99 -8.11
CA ILE A 68 12.20 4.25 -8.79
C ILE A 68 12.24 4.60 -10.28
N ARG A 69 12.25 3.57 -11.14
CA ARG A 69 12.48 3.74 -12.58
C ARG A 69 11.46 3.05 -13.48
N ASP A 70 10.65 2.12 -12.95
CA ASP A 70 9.60 1.49 -13.78
C ASP A 70 8.57 2.56 -14.18
N PRO A 71 8.46 2.90 -15.48
CA PRO A 71 7.55 3.94 -15.95
C PRO A 71 6.09 3.61 -15.68
N ARG A 72 5.74 2.32 -15.60
CA ARG A 72 4.38 1.88 -15.30
C ARG A 72 4.03 2.15 -13.83
N VAL A 73 4.98 1.94 -12.91
CA VAL A 73 4.79 2.26 -11.48
C VAL A 73 4.65 3.77 -11.30
N LEU A 74 5.52 4.57 -11.94
CA LEU A 74 5.43 6.03 -11.89
C LEU A 74 4.10 6.53 -12.45
N GLU A 75 3.63 5.96 -13.56
CA GLU A 75 2.36 6.32 -14.18
C GLU A 75 1.16 5.90 -13.32
N ALA A 76 1.20 4.73 -12.67
CA ALA A 76 0.16 4.30 -11.75
C ALA A 76 0.02 5.29 -10.57
N LEU A 77 1.13 5.76 -9.99
CA LEU A 77 1.10 6.75 -8.92
C LEU A 77 0.60 8.13 -9.38
N ARG A 78 0.83 8.51 -10.66
CA ARG A 78 0.24 9.71 -11.25
C ARG A 78 -1.27 9.61 -11.43
N LYS A 79 -1.77 8.42 -11.76
CA LYS A 79 -3.21 8.19 -12.00
C LYS A 79 -4.02 8.05 -10.72
N VAL A 80 -3.48 7.38 -9.69
CA VAL A 80 -4.22 7.12 -8.47
C VAL A 80 -4.27 8.37 -7.57
N PRO A 81 -5.45 8.98 -7.33
CA PRO A 81 -5.58 10.20 -6.54
C PRO A 81 -5.48 9.90 -5.04
N ARG A 82 -4.26 9.88 -4.51
CA ARG A 82 -3.96 9.47 -3.14
C ARG A 82 -4.77 10.21 -2.07
N HIS A 83 -5.11 11.49 -2.31
CA HIS A 83 -5.94 12.29 -1.38
C HIS A 83 -7.34 11.69 -1.17
N ARG A 84 -7.85 10.87 -2.09
CA ARG A 84 -9.14 10.16 -1.91
C ARG A 84 -9.03 8.92 -1.01
N PHE A 85 -7.84 8.53 -0.60
CA PHE A 85 -7.55 7.37 0.23
C PHE A 85 -7.15 7.73 1.67
N VAL A 86 -7.30 8.99 2.05
CA VAL A 86 -7.04 9.49 3.41
C VAL A 86 -8.28 10.19 3.95
N PRO A 87 -8.44 10.30 5.29
CA PRO A 87 -9.49 11.10 5.91
C PRO A 87 -9.42 12.57 5.48
N ALA A 88 -10.53 13.28 5.56
CA ALA A 88 -10.64 14.67 5.10
C ALA A 88 -9.58 15.60 5.74
N GLU A 89 -9.32 15.43 7.02
CA GLU A 89 -8.31 16.18 7.77
C GLU A 89 -6.88 15.90 7.32
N MET A 90 -6.62 14.75 6.68
CA MET A 90 -5.32 14.36 6.15
C MET A 90 -5.12 14.73 4.68
N GLN A 91 -6.17 15.14 3.97
CA GLN A 91 -6.08 15.48 2.54
C GLN A 91 -5.05 16.56 2.20
N PRO A 92 -4.86 17.62 3.00
CA PRO A 92 -3.81 18.61 2.75
C PRO A 92 -2.39 18.02 2.75
N PHE A 93 -2.19 16.88 3.43
CA PHE A 93 -0.90 16.20 3.56
C PHE A 93 -0.79 14.97 2.64
N ALA A 94 -1.81 14.65 1.86
CA ALA A 94 -1.90 13.40 1.12
C ALA A 94 -0.70 13.13 0.20
N TYR A 95 -0.05 14.16 -0.30
CA TYR A 95 1.11 14.05 -1.19
C TYR A 95 2.46 14.34 -0.49
N ALA A 96 2.46 14.45 0.84
CA ALA A 96 3.69 14.53 1.62
C ALA A 96 4.39 13.16 1.67
N ASP A 97 5.74 13.18 1.77
CA ASP A 97 6.57 11.97 1.80
C ASP A 97 6.60 11.32 3.20
N THR A 98 5.43 11.02 3.70
CA THR A 98 5.23 10.43 5.04
C THR A 98 4.05 9.47 5.05
N PRO A 99 4.04 8.46 5.93
CA PRO A 99 2.83 7.71 6.22
C PRO A 99 1.80 8.63 6.92
N LEU A 100 0.51 8.41 6.65
CA LEU A 100 -0.58 9.20 7.24
C LEU A 100 -1.59 8.28 7.93
N PRO A 101 -2.20 8.70 9.05
CA PRO A 101 -3.24 7.92 9.71
C PRO A 101 -4.48 7.80 8.83
N ILE A 102 -5.08 6.61 8.84
CA ILE A 102 -6.35 6.28 8.17
C ILE A 102 -7.43 5.82 9.15
N GLY A 103 -7.18 6.00 10.44
CA GLY A 103 -8.05 5.56 11.52
C GLY A 103 -7.73 4.15 12.02
N LEU A 104 -8.34 3.78 13.14
CA LEU A 104 -8.22 2.45 13.77
C LEU A 104 -6.76 2.01 14.01
N GLY A 105 -5.86 2.95 14.31
CA GLY A 105 -4.44 2.69 14.52
C GLY A 105 -3.66 2.34 13.26
N GLN A 106 -4.26 2.47 12.07
CA GLN A 106 -3.63 2.12 10.80
C GLN A 106 -3.17 3.35 10.02
N THR A 107 -2.27 3.13 9.07
CA THR A 107 -1.71 4.19 8.22
C THR A 107 -1.72 3.80 6.75
N ILE A 108 -1.85 4.78 5.87
CA ILE A 108 -1.45 4.65 4.48
C ILE A 108 0.07 4.82 4.39
N SER A 109 0.76 3.91 3.73
CA SER A 109 2.22 3.92 3.61
C SER A 109 2.72 5.17 2.86
N GLN A 110 3.93 5.61 3.18
CA GLN A 110 4.66 6.67 2.46
C GLN A 110 4.70 6.39 0.95
N PRO A 111 4.50 7.42 0.08
CA PRO A 111 4.47 7.23 -1.36
C PRO A 111 5.69 6.51 -1.94
N ALA A 112 6.89 6.85 -1.49
CA ALA A 112 8.12 6.22 -1.96
C ALA A 112 8.19 4.72 -1.57
N VAL A 113 7.65 4.33 -0.41
CA VAL A 113 7.59 2.93 0.03
C VAL A 113 6.61 2.14 -0.83
N VAL A 114 5.41 2.69 -1.08
CA VAL A 114 4.42 2.10 -2.01
C VAL A 114 5.07 1.84 -3.38
N ALA A 115 5.75 2.84 -3.94
CA ALA A 115 6.42 2.73 -5.22
C ALA A 115 7.51 1.66 -5.22
N PHE A 116 8.36 1.67 -4.20
CA PHE A 116 9.47 0.73 -4.07
C PHE A 116 9.00 -0.72 -3.98
N MET A 117 8.00 -0.98 -3.10
CA MET A 117 7.44 -2.32 -2.95
C MET A 117 6.77 -2.80 -4.24
N THR A 118 6.06 -1.91 -4.94
CA THR A 118 5.41 -2.22 -6.21
C THR A 118 6.44 -2.52 -7.31
N GLU A 119 7.50 -1.72 -7.43
CA GLU A 119 8.59 -1.96 -8.41
C GLU A 119 9.32 -3.29 -8.12
N ALA A 120 9.54 -3.61 -6.83
CA ALA A 120 10.22 -4.84 -6.42
C ALA A 120 9.43 -6.12 -6.78
N LEU A 121 8.13 -6.02 -6.99
CA LEU A 121 7.30 -7.13 -7.47
C LEU A 121 7.50 -7.43 -8.96
N GLU A 122 8.04 -6.51 -9.77
CA GLU A 122 8.26 -6.69 -11.21
C GLU A 122 6.99 -7.19 -11.93
N LEU A 123 5.84 -6.56 -11.68
CA LEU A 123 4.53 -7.01 -12.15
C LEU A 123 4.40 -7.02 -13.67
N LYS A 124 3.57 -7.92 -14.17
CA LYS A 124 3.15 -8.00 -15.57
C LYS A 124 1.64 -7.72 -15.68
N PRO A 125 1.15 -7.22 -16.84
CA PRO A 125 -0.26 -6.85 -17.00
C PRO A 125 -1.27 -7.97 -16.73
N GLN A 126 -0.87 -9.23 -16.89
CA GLN A 126 -1.73 -10.39 -16.66
C GLN A 126 -1.54 -11.05 -15.29
N ASP A 127 -0.62 -10.55 -14.46
CA ASP A 127 -0.33 -11.14 -13.16
C ASP A 127 -1.57 -11.12 -12.25
N ARG A 128 -1.70 -12.17 -11.45
CA ARG A 128 -2.63 -12.27 -10.33
C ARG A 128 -1.88 -11.93 -9.06
N VAL A 129 -2.31 -10.90 -8.36
CA VAL A 129 -1.63 -10.36 -7.19
C VAL A 129 -2.47 -10.56 -5.95
N LEU A 130 -1.85 -11.05 -4.87
CA LEU A 130 -2.42 -11.03 -3.53
C LEU A 130 -1.78 -9.89 -2.72
N GLU A 131 -2.60 -9.03 -2.17
CA GLU A 131 -2.22 -8.01 -1.19
C GLU A 131 -2.72 -8.42 0.19
N ILE A 132 -1.87 -8.29 1.22
CA ILE A 132 -2.24 -8.48 2.62
C ILE A 132 -2.11 -7.13 3.34
N GLY A 133 -3.25 -6.62 3.83
CA GLY A 133 -3.37 -5.30 4.45
C GLY A 133 -3.92 -4.26 3.48
N THR A 134 -5.22 -4.36 3.14
CA THR A 134 -5.91 -3.42 2.24
C THR A 134 -5.84 -1.98 2.76
N GLY A 135 -6.03 -1.79 4.08
CA GLY A 135 -6.05 -0.48 4.71
C GLY A 135 -7.05 0.47 4.04
N SER A 136 -6.54 1.57 3.49
CA SER A 136 -7.36 2.52 2.72
C SER A 136 -7.74 2.05 1.32
N GLY A 137 -7.09 1.03 0.76
CA GLY A 137 -7.21 0.57 -0.61
C GLY A 137 -6.27 1.28 -1.61
N TYR A 138 -5.39 2.16 -1.15
CA TYR A 138 -4.49 2.91 -2.06
C TYR A 138 -3.51 2.00 -2.79
N GLN A 139 -2.86 1.08 -2.05
CA GLN A 139 -1.92 0.14 -2.65
C GLN A 139 -2.64 -0.81 -3.61
N ALA A 140 -3.85 -1.29 -3.27
CA ALA A 140 -4.68 -2.08 -4.17
C ALA A 140 -5.02 -1.33 -5.47
N ALA A 141 -5.35 -0.02 -5.38
CA ALA A 141 -5.59 0.81 -6.54
C ALA A 141 -4.35 0.96 -7.43
N VAL A 142 -3.16 1.12 -6.85
CA VAL A 142 -1.89 1.16 -7.60
C VAL A 142 -1.63 -0.17 -8.30
N LEU A 143 -1.78 -1.29 -7.59
CA LEU A 143 -1.59 -2.65 -8.14
C LEU A 143 -2.57 -2.94 -9.29
N SER A 144 -3.81 -2.45 -9.19
CA SER A 144 -4.85 -2.68 -10.19
C SER A 144 -4.53 -2.12 -11.57
N LEU A 145 -3.70 -1.07 -11.63
CA LEU A 145 -3.24 -0.48 -12.90
C LEU A 145 -2.05 -1.23 -13.52
N LEU A 146 -1.47 -2.19 -12.81
CA LEU A 146 -0.25 -2.90 -13.19
C LEU A 146 -0.45 -4.39 -13.40
N ALA A 147 -1.56 -4.94 -12.88
CA ALA A 147 -1.85 -6.37 -12.86
C ALA A 147 -3.24 -6.68 -13.44
N GLY A 148 -3.47 -7.92 -13.82
CA GLY A 148 -4.75 -8.39 -14.36
C GLY A 148 -5.84 -8.51 -13.29
N GLU A 149 -5.49 -9.07 -12.14
CA GLU A 149 -6.40 -9.25 -11.00
C GLU A 149 -5.66 -8.95 -9.69
N VAL A 150 -6.33 -8.23 -8.79
CA VAL A 150 -5.86 -7.94 -7.44
C VAL A 150 -6.82 -8.51 -6.42
N TYR A 151 -6.31 -9.37 -5.56
CA TYR A 151 -6.99 -9.92 -4.41
C TYR A 151 -6.39 -9.26 -3.18
N SER A 152 -7.20 -8.57 -2.38
CA SER A 152 -6.71 -7.83 -1.23
C SER A 152 -7.43 -8.28 0.03
N MET A 153 -6.67 -8.53 1.10
CA MET A 153 -7.19 -9.00 2.37
C MET A 153 -7.02 -7.95 3.47
N GLU A 154 -8.06 -7.80 4.27
CA GLU A 154 -8.07 -6.89 5.41
C GLU A 154 -8.65 -7.59 6.63
N ILE A 155 -7.99 -7.47 7.78
CA ILE A 155 -8.49 -8.06 9.03
C ILE A 155 -9.48 -7.13 9.76
N ILE A 156 -9.36 -5.82 9.56
CA ILE A 156 -10.25 -4.82 10.15
C ILE A 156 -11.46 -4.63 9.25
N GLU A 157 -12.58 -5.27 9.60
CA GLU A 157 -13.79 -5.30 8.77
C GLU A 157 -14.20 -3.92 8.25
N ARG A 158 -14.19 -2.89 9.10
CA ARG A 158 -14.58 -1.53 8.72
C ARG A 158 -13.67 -0.98 7.62
N LEU A 159 -12.34 -1.12 7.75
CA LEU A 159 -11.41 -0.63 6.73
C LEU A 159 -11.61 -1.36 5.41
N GLY A 160 -11.77 -2.68 5.44
CA GLY A 160 -11.99 -3.47 4.23
C GLY A 160 -13.29 -3.08 3.50
N ARG A 161 -14.39 -2.88 4.23
CA ARG A 161 -15.66 -2.43 3.62
C ARG A 161 -15.57 -1.02 3.06
N ASP A 162 -14.94 -0.10 3.79
CA ASP A 162 -14.74 1.29 3.34
C ASP A 162 -13.84 1.34 2.09
N ALA A 163 -12.80 0.51 2.03
CA ALA A 163 -11.91 0.37 0.88
C ALA A 163 -12.64 -0.25 -0.33
N GLU A 164 -13.43 -1.30 -0.13
CA GLU A 164 -14.22 -1.95 -1.19
C GLU A 164 -15.20 -0.97 -1.84
N ALA A 165 -15.95 -0.23 -1.02
CA ALA A 165 -16.88 0.79 -1.50
C ALA A 165 -16.15 1.87 -2.32
N ARG A 166 -15.04 2.39 -1.80
CA ARG A 166 -14.21 3.40 -2.45
C ARG A 166 -13.65 2.93 -3.78
N LEU A 167 -13.04 1.75 -3.82
CA LEU A 167 -12.46 1.18 -5.04
C LEU A 167 -13.51 0.93 -6.11
N LYS A 168 -14.68 0.44 -5.72
CA LYS A 168 -15.82 0.25 -6.61
C LYS A 168 -16.33 1.58 -7.19
N GLU A 169 -16.52 2.60 -6.34
CA GLU A 169 -16.93 3.95 -6.75
C GLU A 169 -15.93 4.56 -7.74
N MET A 170 -14.63 4.33 -7.52
CA MET A 170 -13.56 4.84 -8.38
C MET A 170 -13.27 3.98 -9.62
N GLY A 171 -14.02 2.89 -9.84
CA GLY A 171 -13.95 2.09 -11.06
C GLY A 171 -12.81 1.07 -11.12
N TYR A 172 -12.18 0.72 -9.98
CA TYR A 172 -11.13 -0.33 -9.93
C TYR A 172 -11.76 -1.74 -9.94
N ALA A 173 -12.32 -2.14 -11.08
CA ALA A 173 -13.17 -3.33 -11.22
C ALA A 173 -12.41 -4.67 -11.09
N ASN A 174 -11.08 -4.68 -11.25
CA ASN A 174 -10.24 -5.87 -11.12
C ASN A 174 -9.70 -6.10 -9.70
N VAL A 175 -10.17 -5.31 -8.70
CA VAL A 175 -9.83 -5.50 -7.29
C VAL A 175 -10.97 -6.25 -6.59
N ARG A 176 -10.59 -7.29 -5.84
CA ARG A 176 -11.50 -8.05 -4.98
C ARG A 176 -11.00 -7.97 -3.55
N ILE A 177 -11.88 -7.61 -2.61
CA ILE A 177 -11.53 -7.51 -1.19
C ILE A 177 -12.18 -8.66 -0.42
N ARG A 178 -11.42 -9.22 0.54
CA ARG A 178 -11.90 -10.18 1.53
C ARG A 178 -11.53 -9.70 2.94
N ILE A 179 -12.52 -9.74 3.82
CA ILE A 179 -12.28 -9.57 5.25
C ILE A 179 -11.81 -10.92 5.82
N GLY A 180 -10.67 -10.92 6.50
CA GLY A 180 -10.13 -12.15 7.10
C GLY A 180 -8.65 -12.09 7.47
N ASP A 181 -8.16 -13.21 7.98
CA ASP A 181 -6.80 -13.39 8.45
C ASP A 181 -5.78 -13.45 7.31
N GLY A 182 -4.96 -12.43 7.20
CA GLY A 182 -3.90 -12.34 6.21
C GLY A 182 -2.85 -13.46 6.30
N TYR A 183 -2.63 -14.04 7.49
CA TYR A 183 -1.74 -15.19 7.65
C TYR A 183 -2.17 -16.42 6.85
N ARG A 184 -3.48 -16.56 6.62
CA ARG A 184 -4.06 -17.66 5.83
C ARG A 184 -3.99 -17.41 4.32
N GLY A 185 -3.87 -16.13 3.91
CA GLY A 185 -3.96 -15.75 2.51
C GLY A 185 -5.34 -16.04 1.90
N TRP A 186 -5.35 -16.31 0.59
CA TRP A 186 -6.58 -16.58 -0.16
C TRP A 186 -6.45 -17.88 -0.97
N PRO A 187 -6.53 -19.07 -0.33
CA PRO A 187 -6.25 -20.36 -0.96
C PRO A 187 -7.10 -20.63 -2.21
N GLU A 188 -8.38 -20.23 -2.19
CA GLU A 188 -9.32 -20.50 -3.29
C GLU A 188 -8.99 -19.69 -4.55
N ALA A 189 -8.23 -18.62 -4.42
CA ALA A 189 -7.78 -17.79 -5.54
C ALA A 189 -6.33 -18.08 -5.95
N ALA A 190 -5.60 -18.89 -5.18
CA ALA A 190 -4.22 -19.29 -5.49
C ALA A 190 -4.14 -20.15 -6.78
N PRO A 191 -2.98 -20.22 -7.43
CA PRO A 191 -1.71 -19.56 -7.09
C PRO A 191 -1.63 -18.10 -7.58
N PHE A 192 -0.79 -17.29 -6.91
CA PHE A 192 -0.53 -15.91 -7.27
C PHE A 192 0.82 -15.72 -7.94
N ASP A 193 0.90 -14.82 -8.91
CA ASP A 193 2.14 -14.42 -9.59
C ASP A 193 3.01 -13.55 -8.68
N ALA A 194 2.34 -12.70 -7.86
CA ALA A 194 2.97 -11.85 -6.90
C ALA A 194 2.16 -11.75 -5.60
N ILE A 195 2.85 -11.59 -4.48
CA ILE A 195 2.25 -11.34 -3.16
C ILE A 195 2.90 -10.10 -2.55
N LEU A 196 2.09 -9.15 -2.13
CA LEU A 196 2.52 -7.93 -1.42
C LEU A 196 1.95 -7.94 -0.02
N VAL A 197 2.82 -7.84 0.98
CA VAL A 197 2.38 -7.75 2.38
C VAL A 197 2.69 -6.35 2.92
N THR A 198 1.69 -5.64 3.41
CA THR A 198 1.77 -4.25 3.88
C THR A 198 1.62 -4.11 5.39
N ALA A 199 1.74 -5.21 6.11
CA ALA A 199 1.86 -5.30 7.56
C ALA A 199 3.03 -6.25 7.90
N ALA A 200 3.71 -6.06 9.02
CA ALA A 200 4.92 -6.83 9.35
C ALA A 200 4.59 -8.08 10.19
N PRO A 201 4.66 -9.29 9.63
CA PRO A 201 4.70 -10.51 10.43
C PRO A 201 6.09 -10.66 11.08
N PRO A 202 6.20 -11.38 12.23
CA PRO A 202 7.50 -11.71 12.82
C PRO A 202 8.38 -12.54 11.88
N ASP A 203 7.76 -13.46 11.14
CA ASP A 203 8.38 -14.33 10.14
C ASP A 203 7.47 -14.44 8.91
N VAL A 204 8.04 -14.87 7.78
CA VAL A 204 7.27 -15.07 6.54
C VAL A 204 6.20 -16.15 6.73
N PRO A 205 4.90 -15.84 6.53
CA PRO A 205 3.84 -16.82 6.72
C PRO A 205 3.94 -17.98 5.71
N PRO A 206 4.04 -19.25 6.17
CA PRO A 206 4.19 -20.40 5.26
C PRO A 206 3.03 -20.57 4.28
N ALA A 207 1.81 -20.21 4.70
CA ALA A 207 0.63 -20.29 3.84
C ALA A 207 0.71 -19.34 2.64
N LEU A 208 1.31 -18.16 2.80
CA LEU A 208 1.52 -17.23 1.70
C LEU A 208 2.57 -17.77 0.72
N VAL A 209 3.64 -18.37 1.24
CA VAL A 209 4.66 -19.04 0.40
C VAL A 209 4.05 -20.19 -0.42
N ALA A 210 3.17 -20.98 0.19
CA ALA A 210 2.49 -22.09 -0.50
C ALA A 210 1.60 -21.59 -1.65
N GLN A 211 1.01 -20.40 -1.51
CA GLN A 211 0.14 -19.77 -2.51
C GLN A 211 0.89 -19.01 -3.62
N LEU A 212 2.21 -18.82 -3.47
CA LEU A 212 3.03 -18.17 -4.49
C LEU A 212 3.31 -19.19 -5.61
N ARG A 213 3.06 -18.84 -6.86
CA ARG A 213 3.37 -19.73 -8.01
C ARG A 213 4.88 -19.93 -8.19
N MET A 214 5.27 -20.95 -8.93
CA MET A 214 6.66 -21.13 -9.38
C MET A 214 7.09 -19.93 -10.23
N GLY A 215 8.23 -19.35 -9.92
CA GLY A 215 8.73 -18.09 -10.52
C GLY A 215 8.09 -16.83 -9.95
N GLY A 216 7.09 -16.96 -9.07
CA GLY A 216 6.41 -15.84 -8.42
C GLY A 216 7.30 -15.10 -7.42
N ARG A 217 6.88 -13.89 -7.07
CA ARG A 217 7.62 -12.98 -6.19
C ARG A 217 6.74 -12.51 -5.02
N MET A 218 7.33 -12.45 -3.84
CA MET A 218 6.68 -11.86 -2.65
C MET A 218 7.54 -10.74 -2.11
N VAL A 219 6.93 -9.62 -1.77
CA VAL A 219 7.57 -8.51 -1.04
C VAL A 219 6.86 -8.37 0.29
N VAL A 220 7.63 -8.48 1.38
CA VAL A 220 7.09 -8.54 2.74
C VAL A 220 8.04 -7.90 3.73
N PRO A 221 7.58 -7.00 4.64
CA PRO A 221 8.34 -6.56 5.80
C PRO A 221 8.34 -7.68 6.84
N VAL A 222 9.49 -8.03 7.38
CA VAL A 222 9.63 -9.11 8.38
C VAL A 222 10.34 -8.59 9.61
N GLY A 223 9.83 -8.92 10.79
CA GLY A 223 10.42 -8.56 12.07
C GLY A 223 9.42 -7.90 13.02
N ARG A 224 9.83 -7.74 14.28
CA ARG A 224 9.04 -7.06 15.34
C ARG A 224 9.55 -5.65 15.58
N ASP A 225 10.63 -5.49 16.29
CA ASP A 225 11.22 -4.19 16.66
C ASP A 225 12.05 -3.60 15.51
N VAL A 226 12.85 -4.44 14.87
CA VAL A 226 13.59 -4.14 13.64
C VAL A 226 12.94 -4.92 12.51
N GLN A 227 12.53 -4.21 11.47
CA GLN A 227 11.87 -4.83 10.32
C GLN A 227 12.72 -4.63 9.07
N ASP A 228 12.86 -5.71 8.33
CA ASP A 228 13.58 -5.73 7.06
C ASP A 228 12.59 -6.05 5.93
N LEU A 229 12.49 -5.17 4.95
CA LEU A 229 11.73 -5.45 3.74
C LEU A 229 12.50 -6.43 2.89
N ILE A 230 11.92 -7.59 2.65
CA ILE A 230 12.55 -8.65 1.87
C ILE A 230 11.75 -8.95 0.60
N ARG A 231 12.47 -9.39 -0.41
CA ARG A 231 11.89 -10.01 -1.59
C ARG A 231 12.19 -11.52 -1.57
N LEU A 232 11.15 -12.30 -1.77
CA LEU A 232 11.24 -13.74 -1.99
C LEU A 232 10.92 -14.05 -3.45
N ARG A 233 11.63 -15.00 -4.04
CA ARG A 233 11.32 -15.59 -5.34
C ARG A 233 11.21 -17.10 -5.18
N ARG A 234 10.09 -17.68 -5.62
CA ARG A 234 9.93 -19.13 -5.62
C ARG A 234 10.58 -19.72 -6.86
N THR A 235 11.60 -20.55 -6.70
CA THR A 235 12.34 -21.18 -7.78
C THR A 235 12.30 -22.71 -7.67
N ALA A 236 12.72 -23.41 -8.71
CA ALA A 236 12.83 -24.87 -8.67
C ALA A 236 13.84 -25.38 -7.61
N LYS A 237 14.75 -24.51 -7.15
CA LYS A 237 15.74 -24.82 -6.11
C LYS A 237 15.26 -24.44 -4.70
N GLY A 238 14.04 -23.89 -4.55
CA GLY A 238 13.48 -23.40 -3.30
C GLY A 238 13.21 -21.90 -3.32
N LEU A 239 13.17 -21.26 -2.14
CA LEU A 239 12.96 -19.82 -2.00
C LEU A 239 14.31 -19.09 -2.02
N GLU A 240 14.47 -18.19 -2.96
CA GLU A 240 15.54 -17.21 -2.95
C GLU A 240 15.06 -15.99 -2.15
N ARG A 241 15.90 -15.52 -1.22
CA ARG A 241 15.61 -14.36 -0.35
C ARG A 241 16.63 -13.26 -0.60
N GLU A 242 16.13 -12.04 -0.75
CA GLU A 242 16.91 -10.82 -0.88
C GLU A 242 16.43 -9.81 0.16
N SER A 243 17.35 -9.25 0.97
CA SER A 243 17.06 -8.11 1.81
C SER A 243 17.11 -6.83 0.96
N LEU A 244 16.10 -6.00 1.06
CA LEU A 244 15.95 -4.79 0.25
C LEU A 244 16.34 -3.55 1.03
N LEU A 245 15.62 -3.25 2.12
CA LEU A 245 15.88 -2.09 2.99
C LEU A 245 15.18 -2.23 4.35
N PRO A 246 15.70 -1.57 5.40
CA PRO A 246 15.01 -1.48 6.67
C PRO A 246 13.75 -0.62 6.55
N VAL A 247 12.67 -1.05 7.22
CA VAL A 247 11.35 -0.41 7.16
C VAL A 247 10.67 -0.42 8.53
N ARG A 248 9.53 0.28 8.61
CA ARG A 248 8.62 0.19 9.76
C ARG A 248 7.18 0.14 9.29
N PHE A 249 6.53 -0.98 9.53
CA PHE A 249 5.12 -1.23 9.27
C PHE A 249 4.37 -1.53 10.57
N VAL A 250 3.05 -1.39 10.53
CA VAL A 250 2.18 -1.90 11.57
C VAL A 250 2.34 -3.42 11.68
N PRO A 251 2.22 -4.01 12.90
CA PRO A 251 2.31 -5.45 13.04
C PRO A 251 1.20 -6.15 12.26
N MET A 252 1.54 -7.27 11.63
CA MET A 252 0.55 -8.20 11.12
C MET A 252 0.01 -9.02 12.28
N VAL A 253 -1.31 -9.02 12.48
CA VAL A 253 -1.96 -9.74 13.58
C VAL A 253 -2.82 -10.87 13.04
N PRO A 254 -2.88 -12.05 13.70
CA PRO A 254 -3.78 -13.12 13.33
C PRO A 254 -5.21 -12.82 13.80
N GLU A 255 -6.17 -13.55 13.25
CA GLU A 255 -7.57 -13.49 13.67
C GLU A 255 -7.73 -13.78 15.15
N GLY A 256 -8.51 -12.94 15.86
CA GLY A 256 -8.75 -13.06 17.30
C GLY A 256 -7.77 -12.27 18.19
N GLU A 257 -6.67 -11.79 17.66
CA GLU A 257 -5.79 -10.87 18.38
C GLU A 257 -6.23 -9.40 18.19
N ARG A 258 -5.92 -8.57 19.23
CA ARG A 258 -6.23 -7.14 19.14
C ARG A 258 -5.24 -6.46 18.22
N VAL A 259 -5.78 -5.75 17.24
CA VAL A 259 -4.98 -4.80 16.44
C VAL A 259 -4.49 -3.69 17.36
N PRO A 260 -3.18 -3.41 17.43
CA PRO A 260 -2.64 -2.30 18.20
C PRO A 260 -3.26 -0.97 17.78
N LYS A 261 -3.60 -0.13 18.79
CA LYS A 261 -4.16 1.20 18.55
C LYS A 261 -3.07 2.21 18.22
#